data_0969f1c7fe6253671d7ec20893f35e88
#
_entry.id   0969f1c7fe6253671d7ec20893f35e88
#
_cell.length_a   1.000
_cell.length_b   1.000
_cell.length_c   1.000
_cell.angle_alpha   90.00
_cell.angle_beta   90.00
_cell.angle_gamma   90.00
#
_symmetry.space_group_name_H-M   'P 1'
#
loop_
_entity.id
_entity.type
_entity.pdbx_description
1 polymer ?
#
loop_
_entity_poly.entity_id
_entity_poly.type
_entity_poly.pdbx_seq_one_letter_code
_entity_poly.pdbx_strand_id
1 'polypeptide(L)'
;MRLPRIAETDMVSYPGGKCMMYRLYLRDKDLSHTPFSVSRPAEFLSPRSIERRKRQNLPINVTDLPVAPAYEQAVSEAGIEIVGKSKWNNTLLVRIHKEKELRKLDELDFITRKMKVFSAPDSVSQRVRSSVRRGLNDWTGGVGEYGAADAQIQSLNGKRLHAAGHLGKGMMIAVFDGGFMNVDKIPALHNIRLAGVKDFVVPQSKNVFAEMEHGTMVLSTMAANEPERFVGVAPEAQYLLVRCEDERTESLAEEDYWAFAAEYADSCGVDVINSSLGYHGFDDASTNHHYYEQDGNSTLISRTASMCADKGIICVNSAGNDGMGSWKKINFPADARNILTVGSVNEMGENAAFSAVGPTADGRIKPDVMAYGSPTCVITGRGNIINDNGTSFSSPLIAGMVACLWQALPQKTAKQIMKLVRLAGNNQHHPDNVFGYGVPDFWKAYQTGKAIK
;
A
#
# COMPACT_ATOMS: atom_id res chain seq x y z
N MET A 1 30.48 -30.46 -10.38
CA MET A 1 29.20 -29.91 -9.92
C MET A 1 28.82 -28.77 -10.86
N ARG A 2 27.81 -28.93 -11.71
CA ARG A 2 27.34 -27.84 -12.58
C ARG A 2 26.36 -27.01 -11.76
N LEU A 3 26.65 -25.70 -11.62
CA LEU A 3 25.73 -24.75 -11.06
C LEU A 3 24.41 -24.79 -11.87
N PRO A 4 23.22 -24.68 -11.23
CA PRO A 4 21.97 -24.61 -11.97
C PRO A 4 22.01 -23.38 -12.88
N ARG A 5 21.71 -23.55 -14.17
CA ARG A 5 21.50 -22.44 -15.10
C ARG A 5 20.41 -21.54 -14.53
N ILE A 6 20.74 -20.26 -14.35
CA ILE A 6 19.75 -19.20 -14.15
C ILE A 6 18.85 -19.27 -15.38
N ALA A 7 17.54 -19.43 -15.16
CA ALA A 7 16.58 -19.44 -16.27
C ALA A 7 16.74 -18.15 -17.05
N GLU A 8 17.02 -18.24 -18.36
CA GLU A 8 17.03 -17.11 -19.27
C GLU A 8 15.63 -16.48 -19.18
N THR A 9 15.56 -15.21 -18.83
CA THR A 9 14.31 -14.44 -18.90
C THR A 9 14.03 -14.17 -20.36
N ASP A 10 13.01 -14.80 -20.91
CA ASP A 10 12.57 -14.51 -22.26
C ASP A 10 12.07 -13.07 -22.34
N MET A 11 12.61 -12.30 -23.27
CA MET A 11 12.10 -10.97 -23.59
C MET A 11 10.87 -11.10 -24.49
N VAL A 12 9.77 -10.50 -24.09
CA VAL A 12 8.52 -10.48 -24.85
C VAL A 12 8.10 -9.03 -25.12
N SER A 13 7.34 -8.83 -26.19
CA SER A 13 6.72 -7.52 -26.45
C SER A 13 5.84 -7.11 -25.26
N TYR A 14 5.83 -5.80 -24.94
CA TYR A 14 4.97 -5.31 -23.85
C TYR A 14 3.50 -5.68 -24.12
N PRO A 15 2.81 -6.28 -23.15
CA PRO A 15 1.40 -6.65 -23.30
C PRO A 15 0.52 -5.41 -23.57
N GLY A 16 -0.23 -5.43 -24.68
CA GLY A 16 -0.99 -4.27 -25.15
C GLY A 16 -0.30 -3.45 -26.25
N GLY A 17 0.96 -3.80 -26.61
CA GLY A 17 1.70 -3.16 -27.72
C GLY A 17 2.19 -1.75 -27.40
N LYS A 18 2.65 -1.04 -28.42
CA LYS A 18 3.13 0.34 -28.30
C LYS A 18 1.99 1.28 -27.91
N CYS A 19 2.11 1.90 -26.74
CA CYS A 19 1.15 2.89 -26.24
C CYS A 19 1.85 3.91 -25.34
N MET A 20 1.18 5.02 -25.11
CA MET A 20 1.52 6.02 -24.11
C MET A 20 0.32 6.23 -23.20
N MET A 21 0.57 6.53 -21.93
CA MET A 21 -0.50 6.95 -21.03
C MET A 21 -0.28 8.39 -20.58
N TYR A 22 -1.40 9.09 -20.48
CA TYR A 22 -1.43 10.48 -20.03
C TYR A 22 -2.41 10.62 -18.87
N ARG A 23 -1.97 11.32 -17.82
CA ARG A 23 -2.83 11.80 -16.76
C ARG A 23 -3.44 13.13 -17.19
N LEU A 24 -4.75 13.19 -17.24
CA LEU A 24 -5.51 14.39 -17.53
C LEU A 24 -6.00 14.99 -16.22
N TYR A 25 -5.67 16.26 -15.97
CA TYR A 25 -6.18 17.01 -14.82
C TYR A 25 -7.43 17.75 -15.25
N LEU A 26 -8.53 17.57 -14.52
CA LEU A 26 -9.82 18.14 -14.83
C LEU A 26 -10.07 19.40 -14.02
N ARG A 27 -10.74 20.39 -14.60
CA ARG A 27 -11.02 21.69 -13.99
C ARG A 27 -11.80 21.56 -12.69
N ASP A 28 -12.88 20.77 -12.71
CA ASP A 28 -13.82 20.62 -11.62
C ASP A 28 -14.58 19.28 -11.71
N LYS A 29 -15.65 19.11 -10.95
CA LYS A 29 -16.53 17.94 -10.96
C LYS A 29 -17.88 18.21 -11.63
N ASP A 30 -18.01 19.34 -12.33
CA ASP A 30 -19.24 19.76 -12.97
C ASP A 30 -20.46 19.63 -12.04
N LEU A 31 -20.39 20.28 -10.88
CA LEU A 31 -21.41 20.13 -9.83
C LEU A 31 -22.82 20.55 -10.26
N SER A 32 -22.95 21.32 -11.35
CA SER A 32 -24.24 21.71 -11.91
C SER A 32 -24.93 20.62 -12.72
N HIS A 33 -24.17 19.65 -13.28
CA HIS A 33 -24.71 18.61 -14.16
C HIS A 33 -24.41 17.18 -13.67
N THR A 34 -23.57 17.01 -12.64
CA THR A 34 -23.30 15.67 -12.09
C THR A 34 -24.58 15.09 -11.47
N PRO A 35 -24.88 13.80 -11.72
CA PRO A 35 -26.00 13.13 -11.05
C PRO A 35 -25.74 12.83 -9.57
N PHE A 36 -24.48 12.92 -9.12
CA PHE A 36 -24.05 12.57 -7.77
C PHE A 36 -24.20 13.72 -6.80
N SER A 37 -24.50 13.40 -5.53
CA SER A 37 -24.59 14.39 -4.46
C SER A 37 -23.95 13.87 -3.17
N VAL A 38 -23.26 14.74 -2.43
CA VAL A 38 -22.73 14.43 -1.10
C VAL A 38 -23.81 14.01 -0.10
N SER A 39 -25.09 14.40 -0.35
CA SER A 39 -26.23 13.98 0.46
C SER A 39 -26.71 12.55 0.16
N ARG A 40 -26.24 11.94 -0.91
CA ARG A 40 -26.56 10.56 -1.32
C ARG A 40 -25.31 9.69 -1.42
N PRO A 41 -24.52 9.56 -0.35
CA PRO A 41 -23.21 8.88 -0.42
C PRO A 41 -23.30 7.38 -0.75
N ALA A 42 -24.45 6.75 -0.52
CA ALA A 42 -24.65 5.34 -0.85
C ALA A 42 -24.57 5.03 -2.36
N GLU A 43 -24.60 6.04 -3.22
CA GLU A 43 -24.43 5.88 -4.67
C GLU A 43 -22.95 5.60 -5.05
N PHE A 44 -21.98 5.92 -4.18
CA PHE A 44 -20.55 5.79 -4.50
C PHE A 44 -19.67 5.31 -3.31
N LEU A 45 -20.24 5.10 -2.13
CA LEU A 45 -19.58 4.53 -0.96
C LEU A 45 -20.40 3.37 -0.39
N SER A 46 -19.71 2.32 0.08
CA SER A 46 -20.38 1.23 0.79
C SER A 46 -20.94 1.69 2.14
N PRO A 47 -21.92 0.96 2.70
CA PRO A 47 -22.41 1.22 4.05
C PRO A 47 -21.29 1.25 5.10
N ARG A 48 -20.28 0.37 4.97
CA ARG A 48 -19.12 0.31 5.85
C ARG A 48 -18.27 1.59 5.78
N SER A 49 -18.04 2.12 4.58
CA SER A 49 -17.32 3.39 4.36
C SER A 49 -18.05 4.57 5.00
N ILE A 50 -19.35 4.64 4.81
CA ILE A 50 -20.20 5.69 5.40
C ILE A 50 -20.15 5.61 6.94
N GLU A 51 -20.30 4.41 7.51
CA GLU A 51 -20.26 4.21 8.97
C GLU A 51 -18.88 4.51 9.55
N ARG A 52 -17.78 4.15 8.86
CA ARG A 52 -16.42 4.51 9.28
C ARG A 52 -16.25 6.02 9.43
N ARG A 53 -16.75 6.81 8.47
CA ARG A 53 -16.68 8.28 8.53
C ARG A 53 -17.56 8.84 9.63
N LYS A 54 -18.78 8.32 9.76
CA LYS A 54 -19.73 8.73 10.79
C LYS A 54 -19.16 8.51 12.19
N ARG A 55 -18.60 7.33 12.45
CA ARG A 55 -17.96 6.98 13.73
C ARG A 55 -16.82 7.95 14.10
N GLN A 56 -16.12 8.48 13.11
CA GLN A 56 -15.00 9.39 13.30
C GLN A 56 -15.40 10.87 13.15
N ASN A 57 -16.68 11.16 12.97
CA ASN A 57 -17.20 12.51 12.70
C ASN A 57 -16.52 13.21 11.51
N LEU A 58 -16.30 12.48 10.42
CA LEU A 58 -15.68 12.97 9.20
C LEU A 58 -16.76 13.27 8.14
N PRO A 59 -16.71 14.44 7.49
CA PRO A 59 -17.69 14.80 6.46
C PRO A 59 -17.44 14.02 5.17
N ILE A 60 -18.52 13.76 4.44
CA ILE A 60 -18.45 13.43 3.02
C ILE A 60 -18.48 14.75 2.26
N ASN A 61 -17.56 14.94 1.33
CA ASN A 61 -17.38 16.22 0.65
C ASN A 61 -17.17 16.04 -0.86
N VAL A 62 -16.95 17.14 -1.58
CA VAL A 62 -16.84 17.14 -3.05
C VAL A 62 -15.73 16.22 -3.58
N THR A 63 -14.64 16.02 -2.83
CA THR A 63 -13.58 15.09 -3.26
C THR A 63 -14.04 13.62 -3.29
N ASP A 64 -15.12 13.29 -2.59
CA ASP A 64 -15.71 11.94 -2.59
C ASP A 64 -16.58 11.65 -3.80
N LEU A 65 -17.09 12.70 -4.45
CA LEU A 65 -17.92 12.54 -5.65
C LEU A 65 -17.11 11.92 -6.80
N PRO A 66 -17.70 11.04 -7.60
CA PRO A 66 -17.08 10.55 -8.82
C PRO A 66 -16.61 11.68 -9.73
N VAL A 67 -15.70 11.37 -10.66
CA VAL A 67 -15.39 12.25 -11.78
C VAL A 67 -16.67 12.53 -12.56
N ALA A 68 -16.81 13.75 -13.13
CA ALA A 68 -18.00 14.14 -13.87
C ALA A 68 -18.27 13.20 -15.05
N PRO A 69 -19.42 12.51 -15.11
CA PRO A 69 -19.71 11.57 -16.20
C PRO A 69 -19.70 12.23 -17.59
N ALA A 70 -20.08 13.49 -17.69
CA ALA A 70 -20.02 14.25 -18.93
C ALA A 70 -18.58 14.39 -19.46
N TYR A 71 -17.60 14.57 -18.57
CA TYR A 71 -16.19 14.65 -18.95
C TYR A 71 -15.65 13.30 -19.41
N GLU A 72 -16.01 12.21 -18.70
CA GLU A 72 -15.66 10.85 -19.13
C GLU A 72 -16.24 10.54 -20.52
N GLN A 73 -17.50 10.89 -20.73
CA GLN A 73 -18.19 10.70 -22.01
C GLN A 73 -17.50 11.48 -23.14
N ALA A 74 -17.20 12.75 -22.94
CA ALA A 74 -16.55 13.59 -23.95
C ALA A 74 -15.15 13.06 -24.35
N VAL A 75 -14.36 12.58 -23.39
CA VAL A 75 -13.06 11.95 -23.66
C VAL A 75 -13.24 10.65 -24.45
N SER A 76 -14.24 9.84 -24.11
CA SER A 76 -14.55 8.59 -24.83
C SER A 76 -15.07 8.85 -26.25
N GLU A 77 -15.92 9.86 -26.44
CA GLU A 77 -16.43 10.29 -27.76
C GLU A 77 -15.31 10.84 -28.65
N ALA A 78 -14.27 11.44 -28.09
CA ALA A 78 -13.05 11.79 -28.81
C ALA A 78 -12.25 10.54 -29.28
N GLY A 79 -12.71 9.33 -28.92
CA GLY A 79 -12.08 8.06 -29.30
C GLY A 79 -10.81 7.77 -28.49
N ILE A 80 -10.74 8.25 -27.25
CA ILE A 80 -9.62 8.04 -26.33
C ILE A 80 -10.02 7.02 -25.26
N GLU A 81 -9.19 6.00 -25.06
CA GLU A 81 -9.40 4.97 -24.04
C GLU A 81 -9.14 5.53 -22.64
N ILE A 82 -10.13 5.46 -21.75
CA ILE A 82 -9.95 5.75 -20.33
C ILE A 82 -9.52 4.47 -19.62
N VAL A 83 -8.31 4.47 -19.06
CA VAL A 83 -7.73 3.35 -18.29
C VAL A 83 -8.24 3.34 -16.85
N GLY A 84 -8.39 4.52 -16.27
CA GLY A 84 -8.87 4.69 -14.91
C GLY A 84 -9.13 6.13 -14.54
N LYS A 85 -9.64 6.34 -13.34
CA LYS A 85 -10.05 7.66 -12.85
C LYS A 85 -9.81 7.80 -11.35
N SER A 86 -9.35 8.98 -10.94
CA SER A 86 -9.20 9.37 -9.54
C SER A 86 -10.23 10.44 -9.19
N LYS A 87 -11.14 10.10 -8.29
CA LYS A 87 -12.12 11.04 -7.77
C LYS A 87 -11.50 12.03 -6.77
N TRP A 88 -10.51 11.59 -5.96
CA TRP A 88 -9.87 12.46 -4.99
C TRP A 88 -8.98 13.51 -5.64
N ASN A 89 -8.29 13.15 -6.72
CA ASN A 89 -7.38 14.03 -7.45
C ASN A 89 -8.05 14.71 -8.66
N ASN A 90 -9.28 14.30 -9.00
CA ASN A 90 -10.03 14.76 -10.17
C ASN A 90 -9.23 14.62 -11.46
N THR A 91 -8.74 13.39 -11.72
CA THR A 91 -7.94 13.05 -12.89
C THR A 91 -8.51 11.85 -13.64
N LEU A 92 -8.19 11.78 -14.94
CA LEU A 92 -8.37 10.59 -15.78
C LEU A 92 -7.01 10.11 -16.24
N LEU A 93 -6.78 8.80 -16.19
CA LEU A 93 -5.67 8.15 -16.86
C LEU A 93 -6.16 7.63 -18.20
N VAL A 94 -5.55 8.06 -19.30
CA VAL A 94 -5.94 7.68 -20.66
C VAL A 94 -4.78 7.02 -21.38
N ARG A 95 -5.13 6.10 -22.31
CA ARG A 95 -4.18 5.43 -23.19
C ARG A 95 -4.34 5.96 -24.62
N ILE A 96 -3.23 6.26 -25.27
CA ILE A 96 -3.15 6.62 -26.69
C ILE A 96 -2.10 5.77 -27.39
N HIS A 97 -2.32 5.51 -28.69
CA HIS A 97 -1.41 4.74 -29.52
C HIS A 97 -0.60 5.61 -30.50
N LYS A 98 -1.08 6.82 -30.78
CA LYS A 98 -0.44 7.79 -31.67
C LYS A 98 -0.54 9.19 -31.08
N GLU A 99 0.55 9.95 -31.10
CA GLU A 99 0.59 11.33 -30.55
C GLU A 99 -0.51 12.26 -31.13
N LYS A 100 -0.90 12.05 -32.41
CA LYS A 100 -1.98 12.84 -32.99
C LYS A 100 -3.31 12.70 -32.26
N GLU A 101 -3.53 11.62 -31.53
CA GLU A 101 -4.75 11.41 -30.74
C GLU A 101 -4.82 12.40 -29.57
N LEU A 102 -3.66 12.82 -29.03
CA LEU A 102 -3.59 13.79 -27.94
C LEU A 102 -4.18 15.17 -28.34
N ARG A 103 -4.11 15.54 -29.62
CA ARG A 103 -4.65 16.80 -30.14
C ARG A 103 -6.19 16.87 -30.03
N LYS A 104 -6.87 15.74 -30.08
CA LYS A 104 -8.33 15.69 -29.91
C LYS A 104 -8.77 16.15 -28.51
N LEU A 105 -7.88 16.04 -27.52
CA LEU A 105 -8.11 16.48 -26.16
C LEU A 105 -7.92 18.00 -25.99
N ASP A 106 -7.32 18.70 -26.98
CA ASP A 106 -7.12 20.16 -26.93
C ASP A 106 -8.44 20.92 -27.09
N GLU A 107 -9.46 20.28 -27.67
CA GLU A 107 -10.78 20.86 -27.85
C GLU A 107 -11.67 20.75 -26.58
N LEU A 108 -11.23 19.99 -25.57
CA LEU A 108 -11.96 19.76 -24.34
C LEU A 108 -11.49 20.75 -23.25
N ASP A 109 -12.20 21.85 -23.10
CA ASP A 109 -11.87 23.01 -22.26
C ASP A 109 -11.80 22.70 -20.75
N PHE A 110 -12.39 21.60 -20.31
CA PHE A 110 -12.33 21.12 -18.94
C PHE A 110 -11.01 20.42 -18.60
N ILE A 111 -10.15 20.11 -19.58
CA ILE A 111 -8.81 19.53 -19.35
C ILE A 111 -7.81 20.67 -19.14
N THR A 112 -7.37 20.84 -17.91
CA THR A 112 -6.45 21.94 -17.52
C THR A 112 -4.99 21.61 -17.76
N ARG A 113 -4.62 20.31 -17.73
CA ARG A 113 -3.24 19.83 -17.91
C ARG A 113 -3.25 18.39 -18.42
N LYS A 114 -2.33 18.09 -19.30
CA LYS A 114 -2.01 16.73 -19.78
C LYS A 114 -0.57 16.41 -19.37
N MET A 115 -0.36 15.29 -18.68
CA MET A 115 0.96 14.86 -18.23
C MET A 115 1.21 13.44 -18.71
N LYS A 116 2.28 13.23 -19.46
CA LYS A 116 2.72 11.90 -19.86
C LYS A 116 3.24 11.16 -18.63
N VAL A 117 2.71 9.99 -18.38
CA VAL A 117 3.06 9.16 -17.20
C VAL A 117 3.63 7.80 -17.55
N PHE A 118 3.50 7.39 -18.82
CA PHE A 118 3.98 6.09 -19.29
C PHE A 118 4.28 6.10 -20.78
N SER A 119 5.31 5.36 -21.17
CA SER A 119 5.56 4.92 -22.56
C SER A 119 5.86 3.43 -22.53
N ALA A 120 5.10 2.64 -23.28
CA ALA A 120 5.33 1.22 -23.37
C ALA A 120 6.75 0.95 -23.95
N PRO A 121 7.59 0.16 -23.26
CA PRO A 121 8.85 -0.28 -23.79
C PRO A 121 8.63 -1.25 -24.98
N ASP A 122 9.64 -1.41 -25.83
CA ASP A 122 9.56 -2.34 -26.96
C ASP A 122 9.43 -3.80 -26.49
N SER A 123 10.09 -4.13 -25.39
CA SER A 123 10.04 -5.47 -24.77
C SER A 123 10.21 -5.40 -23.26
N VAL A 124 9.70 -6.41 -22.59
CA VAL A 124 9.79 -6.60 -21.14
C VAL A 124 10.25 -8.04 -20.85
N SER A 125 10.92 -8.26 -19.72
CA SER A 125 11.26 -9.60 -19.30
C SER A 125 10.00 -10.36 -18.84
N GLN A 126 9.80 -11.56 -19.41
CA GLN A 126 8.79 -12.48 -18.91
C GLN A 126 9.43 -13.41 -17.88
N ARG A 127 9.09 -13.25 -16.61
CA ARG A 127 9.47 -14.25 -15.60
C ARG A 127 8.65 -15.52 -15.82
N VAL A 128 9.36 -16.64 -16.05
CA VAL A 128 8.73 -17.95 -16.19
C VAL A 128 8.04 -18.31 -14.86
N ARG A 129 6.74 -18.59 -14.92
CA ARG A 129 5.94 -19.05 -13.78
C ARG A 129 6.66 -20.20 -13.08
N SER A 130 7.13 -19.95 -11.85
CA SER A 130 7.68 -21.02 -11.03
C SER A 130 6.53 -21.86 -10.46
N SER A 131 6.51 -23.15 -10.80
CA SER A 131 5.59 -24.10 -10.17
C SER A 131 5.82 -24.16 -8.67
N VAL A 132 4.72 -24.28 -7.90
CA VAL A 132 4.81 -24.59 -6.46
C VAL A 132 5.61 -25.89 -6.32
N ARG A 133 6.86 -25.81 -5.90
CA ARG A 133 7.56 -26.96 -5.40
C ARG A 133 7.04 -27.18 -3.98
N ARG A 134 6.48 -28.34 -3.71
CA ARG A 134 6.38 -28.82 -2.34
C ARG A 134 7.82 -29.00 -1.85
N GLY A 135 8.45 -27.90 -1.46
CA GLY A 135 9.73 -27.88 -0.78
C GLY A 135 9.48 -28.43 0.61
N LEU A 136 10.32 -29.34 1.02
CA LEU A 136 10.47 -29.69 2.42
C LEU A 136 10.90 -28.39 3.13
N ASN A 137 9.99 -27.78 3.85
CA ASN A 137 10.33 -26.67 4.73
C ASN A 137 10.85 -27.25 6.02
N ASP A 138 12.15 -27.31 6.09
CA ASP A 138 12.86 -27.65 7.33
C ASP A 138 12.95 -26.45 8.28
N TRP A 139 11.82 -25.71 8.47
CA TRP A 139 11.75 -24.81 9.59
C TRP A 139 11.65 -25.65 10.87
N THR A 140 12.79 -25.79 11.57
CA THR A 140 12.89 -26.55 12.82
C THR A 140 13.01 -25.65 14.06
N GLY A 141 12.83 -24.34 13.93
CA GLY A 141 13.26 -23.36 14.92
C GLY A 141 12.19 -22.48 15.58
N GLY A 142 10.96 -22.97 15.78
CA GLY A 142 9.97 -22.21 16.56
C GLY A 142 9.35 -23.05 17.66
N VAL A 143 9.61 -22.72 18.91
CA VAL A 143 8.91 -23.31 20.06
C VAL A 143 7.89 -22.29 20.55
N GLY A 144 6.60 -22.53 20.25
CA GLY A 144 5.51 -21.68 20.73
C GLY A 144 4.43 -21.44 19.68
N GLU A 145 3.30 -20.88 20.11
CA GLU A 145 2.08 -20.68 19.32
C GLU A 145 2.32 -19.89 18.02
N TYR A 146 3.26 -18.93 18.00
CA TYR A 146 3.53 -18.06 16.84
C TYR A 146 4.57 -18.65 15.87
N GLY A 147 5.24 -19.76 16.22
CA GLY A 147 6.23 -20.40 15.37
C GLY A 147 7.31 -19.45 14.89
N ALA A 148 7.58 -19.45 13.59
CA ALA A 148 8.62 -18.62 12.98
C ALA A 148 8.40 -17.10 13.12
N ALA A 149 7.16 -16.64 13.33
CA ALA A 149 6.82 -15.23 13.49
C ALA A 149 6.96 -14.72 14.94
N ASP A 150 7.41 -15.57 15.88
CA ASP A 150 7.41 -15.27 17.30
C ASP A 150 8.15 -13.98 17.68
N ALA A 151 9.38 -13.83 17.22
CA ALA A 151 10.24 -12.69 17.55
C ALA A 151 9.66 -11.37 17.03
N GLN A 152 9.12 -11.36 15.80
CA GLN A 152 8.61 -10.13 15.17
C GLN A 152 7.34 -9.60 15.84
N ILE A 153 6.42 -10.46 16.28
CA ILE A 153 5.26 -10.03 17.06
C ILE A 153 5.62 -9.66 18.49
N GLN A 154 6.58 -10.37 19.08
CA GLN A 154 7.07 -10.10 20.44
C GLN A 154 7.75 -8.73 20.52
N SER A 155 8.51 -8.33 19.50
CA SER A 155 9.20 -7.02 19.46
C SER A 155 8.24 -5.84 19.57
N LEU A 156 6.98 -6.01 19.12
CA LEU A 156 5.91 -5.02 19.19
C LEU A 156 5.02 -5.18 20.44
N ASN A 157 5.36 -6.11 21.34
CA ASN A 157 4.53 -6.53 22.48
C ASN A 157 3.10 -6.97 22.07
N GLY A 158 2.98 -7.46 20.83
CA GLY A 158 1.71 -7.80 20.19
C GLY A 158 1.03 -9.02 20.81
N LYS A 159 1.80 -9.99 21.33
CA LYS A 159 1.25 -11.17 21.99
C LYS A 159 0.31 -10.83 23.16
N ARG A 160 0.60 -9.76 23.90
CA ARG A 160 -0.27 -9.29 24.99
C ARG A 160 -1.61 -8.78 24.46
N LEU A 161 -1.61 -8.12 23.31
CA LEU A 161 -2.82 -7.63 22.68
C LEU A 161 -3.66 -8.80 22.16
N HIS A 162 -3.01 -9.81 21.57
CA HIS A 162 -3.67 -11.06 21.15
C HIS A 162 -4.24 -11.84 22.34
N ALA A 163 -3.49 -11.99 23.43
CA ALA A 163 -3.97 -12.63 24.65
C ALA A 163 -5.19 -11.91 25.27
N ALA A 164 -5.33 -10.61 25.03
CA ALA A 164 -6.52 -9.84 25.41
C ALA A 164 -7.70 -9.98 24.40
N GLY A 165 -7.57 -10.83 23.38
CA GLY A 165 -8.63 -11.12 22.40
C GLY A 165 -8.68 -10.19 21.20
N HIS A 166 -7.61 -9.42 20.95
CA HIS A 166 -7.54 -8.45 19.85
C HIS A 166 -6.59 -8.92 18.74
N LEU A 167 -7.15 -9.70 17.79
CA LEU A 167 -6.43 -10.32 16.66
C LEU A 167 -6.82 -9.69 15.29
N GLY A 168 -7.41 -8.50 15.30
CA GLY A 168 -7.87 -7.80 14.10
C GLY A 168 -9.32 -8.12 13.67
N LYS A 169 -10.07 -8.87 14.47
CA LYS A 169 -11.46 -9.25 14.16
C LYS A 169 -12.34 -8.03 13.92
N GLY A 170 -13.07 -8.03 12.78
CA GLY A 170 -13.95 -6.93 12.39
C GLY A 170 -13.24 -5.78 11.67
N MET A 171 -11.90 -5.76 11.67
CA MET A 171 -11.11 -4.79 10.92
C MET A 171 -10.85 -5.27 9.49
N MET A 172 -10.77 -4.34 8.54
CA MET A 172 -10.45 -4.62 7.15
C MET A 172 -9.14 -3.94 6.76
N ILE A 173 -8.17 -4.73 6.29
CA ILE A 173 -6.86 -4.26 5.85
C ILE A 173 -6.78 -4.43 4.33
N ALA A 174 -6.50 -3.34 3.60
CA ALA A 174 -6.11 -3.44 2.19
C ALA A 174 -4.59 -3.62 2.10
N VAL A 175 -4.15 -4.52 1.23
CA VAL A 175 -2.73 -4.76 0.93
C VAL A 175 -2.50 -4.34 -0.52
N PHE A 176 -1.65 -3.33 -0.72
CA PHE A 176 -1.25 -2.80 -2.03
C PHE A 176 0.11 -3.35 -2.41
N ASP A 177 0.17 -4.05 -3.56
CA ASP A 177 1.38 -4.73 -4.00
C ASP A 177 1.32 -5.05 -5.51
N GLY A 178 2.36 -5.68 -6.05
CA GLY A 178 2.44 -6.08 -7.45
C GLY A 178 1.72 -7.40 -7.78
N GLY A 179 1.32 -8.18 -6.78
CA GLY A 179 0.64 -9.46 -6.95
C GLY A 179 0.68 -10.30 -5.69
N PHE A 180 -0.05 -11.44 -5.69
CA PHE A 180 -0.27 -12.27 -4.51
C PHE A 180 -0.14 -13.75 -4.88
N MET A 181 1.02 -14.14 -5.43
CA MET A 181 1.26 -15.50 -5.96
C MET A 181 0.84 -16.60 -4.98
N ASN A 182 -0.06 -17.47 -5.44
CA ASN A 182 -0.51 -18.68 -4.76
C ASN A 182 -1.13 -18.48 -3.35
N VAL A 183 -1.57 -17.29 -2.98
CA VAL A 183 -2.28 -17.04 -1.71
C VAL A 183 -3.47 -18.00 -1.55
N ASP A 184 -4.16 -18.33 -2.63
CA ASP A 184 -5.27 -19.26 -2.71
C ASP A 184 -4.87 -20.74 -2.51
N LYS A 185 -3.56 -21.06 -2.44
CA LYS A 185 -3.03 -22.42 -2.38
C LYS A 185 -2.14 -22.70 -1.18
N ILE A 186 -1.64 -21.67 -0.50
CA ILE A 186 -0.72 -21.80 0.62
C ILE A 186 -1.50 -22.20 1.88
N PRO A 187 -1.20 -23.34 2.53
CA PRO A 187 -1.96 -23.83 3.69
C PRO A 187 -2.10 -22.82 4.82
N ALA A 188 -1.04 -22.13 5.19
CA ALA A 188 -1.05 -21.12 6.25
C ALA A 188 -1.94 -19.90 5.95
N LEU A 189 -2.38 -19.73 4.70
CA LEU A 189 -3.27 -18.66 4.23
C LEU A 189 -4.68 -19.16 3.87
N HIS A 190 -4.98 -20.45 4.03
CA HIS A 190 -6.30 -21.01 3.67
C HIS A 190 -7.47 -20.39 4.43
N ASN A 191 -7.23 -19.95 5.66
CA ASN A 191 -8.26 -19.38 6.53
C ASN A 191 -8.36 -17.86 6.42
N ILE A 192 -7.65 -17.24 5.46
CA ILE A 192 -7.70 -15.80 5.25
C ILE A 192 -9.14 -15.36 4.91
N ARG A 193 -9.59 -14.31 5.56
CA ARG A 193 -10.90 -13.71 5.30
C ARG A 193 -10.76 -12.68 4.18
N LEU A 194 -10.87 -13.12 2.94
CA LEU A 194 -10.82 -12.21 1.78
C LEU A 194 -12.10 -11.38 1.70
N ALA A 195 -11.95 -10.05 1.75
CA ALA A 195 -13.00 -9.10 1.44
C ALA A 195 -13.16 -8.91 -0.07
N GLY A 196 -12.11 -9.16 -0.84
CA GLY A 196 -12.07 -9.08 -2.30
C GLY A 196 -10.66 -9.01 -2.85
N VAL A 197 -10.59 -9.01 -4.18
CA VAL A 197 -9.36 -8.82 -4.94
C VAL A 197 -9.61 -7.79 -6.05
N LYS A 198 -8.60 -6.98 -6.38
CA LYS A 198 -8.68 -6.00 -7.47
C LYS A 198 -7.33 -5.86 -8.17
N ASP A 199 -7.36 -5.75 -9.49
CA ASP A 199 -6.19 -5.46 -10.32
C ASP A 199 -6.41 -4.14 -11.07
N PHE A 200 -5.53 -3.16 -10.83
CA PHE A 200 -5.54 -1.86 -11.54
C PHE A 200 -4.48 -1.80 -12.64
N VAL A 201 -3.53 -2.73 -12.66
CA VAL A 201 -2.50 -2.82 -13.71
C VAL A 201 -3.08 -3.50 -14.95
N VAL A 202 -3.80 -4.61 -14.74
CA VAL A 202 -4.50 -5.36 -15.79
C VAL A 202 -5.97 -5.53 -15.38
N PRO A 203 -6.82 -4.50 -15.59
CA PRO A 203 -8.19 -4.49 -15.07
C PRO A 203 -9.07 -5.66 -15.52
N GLN A 204 -8.72 -6.29 -16.65
CA GLN A 204 -9.41 -7.48 -17.17
C GLN A 204 -8.96 -8.77 -16.47
N SER A 205 -7.84 -8.74 -15.75
CA SER A 205 -7.37 -9.87 -14.97
C SER A 205 -8.33 -10.18 -13.82
N LYS A 206 -8.64 -11.47 -13.66
CA LYS A 206 -9.43 -11.97 -12.52
C LYS A 206 -8.55 -12.72 -11.53
N ASN A 207 -7.23 -12.75 -11.75
CA ASN A 207 -6.32 -13.62 -11.01
C ASN A 207 -5.05 -12.89 -10.57
N VAL A 208 -5.14 -12.17 -9.47
CA VAL A 208 -3.97 -11.56 -8.81
C VAL A 208 -3.03 -12.60 -8.18
N PHE A 209 -3.45 -13.88 -8.11
CA PHE A 209 -2.67 -14.97 -7.51
C PHE A 209 -1.69 -15.64 -8.48
N ALA A 210 -1.61 -15.18 -9.72
CA ALA A 210 -0.63 -15.66 -10.69
C ALA A 210 0.62 -14.78 -10.77
N GLU A 211 0.56 -13.59 -10.18
CA GLU A 211 1.59 -12.55 -10.29
C GLU A 211 2.39 -12.45 -8.99
N MET A 212 3.60 -11.96 -9.05
CA MET A 212 4.50 -11.62 -7.95
C MET A 212 4.29 -12.32 -6.60
N GLU A 213 5.37 -12.83 -5.99
CA GLU A 213 5.31 -13.38 -4.64
C GLU A 213 5.50 -12.33 -3.53
N HIS A 214 5.96 -11.10 -3.86
CA HIS A 214 6.24 -10.08 -2.85
C HIS A 214 5.01 -9.76 -2.00
N GLY A 215 3.85 -9.51 -2.60
CA GLY A 215 2.61 -9.27 -1.86
C GLY A 215 2.15 -10.47 -1.03
N THR A 216 2.48 -11.71 -1.43
CA THR A 216 2.24 -12.92 -0.62
C THR A 216 3.10 -12.91 0.63
N MET A 217 4.39 -12.56 0.49
CA MET A 217 5.32 -12.44 1.61
C MET A 217 4.87 -11.36 2.59
N VAL A 218 4.51 -10.18 2.09
CA VAL A 218 3.93 -9.07 2.87
C VAL A 218 2.67 -9.51 3.61
N LEU A 219 1.71 -10.11 2.89
CA LEU A 219 0.44 -10.57 3.47
C LEU A 219 0.66 -11.62 4.56
N SER A 220 1.62 -12.52 4.38
CA SER A 220 1.89 -13.61 5.33
C SER A 220 2.21 -13.10 6.73
N THR A 221 2.93 -11.98 6.85
CA THR A 221 3.29 -11.39 8.14
C THR A 221 2.08 -10.91 8.96
N MET A 222 0.97 -10.64 8.28
CA MET A 222 -0.28 -10.21 8.93
C MET A 222 -1.30 -11.35 9.05
N ALA A 223 -1.53 -12.09 7.98
CA ALA A 223 -2.72 -12.92 7.77
C ALA A 223 -2.51 -14.41 8.03
N ALA A 224 -1.27 -14.91 7.99
CA ALA A 224 -1.02 -16.32 8.19
C ALA A 224 -1.53 -16.78 9.57
N ASN A 225 -2.15 -17.97 9.59
CA ASN A 225 -2.72 -18.52 10.83
C ASN A 225 -2.56 -20.04 10.83
N GLU A 226 -1.33 -20.47 11.10
CA GLU A 226 -0.94 -21.85 11.30
C GLU A 226 -0.19 -21.95 12.64
N PRO A 227 -0.91 -22.19 13.75
CA PRO A 227 -0.31 -22.25 15.09
C PRO A 227 0.90 -23.19 15.13
N GLU A 228 1.89 -22.85 15.95
CA GLU A 228 3.18 -23.53 16.09
C GLU A 228 4.10 -23.46 14.87
N ARG A 229 3.60 -23.02 13.70
CA ARG A 229 4.39 -22.87 12.49
C ARG A 229 4.59 -21.41 12.08
N PHE A 230 3.49 -20.67 11.89
CA PHE A 230 3.52 -19.26 11.56
C PHE A 230 2.17 -18.59 11.87
N VAL A 231 2.15 -17.64 12.80
CA VAL A 231 0.96 -16.81 13.06
C VAL A 231 1.32 -15.35 12.84
N GLY A 232 0.61 -14.70 11.92
CA GLY A 232 0.77 -13.29 11.61
C GLY A 232 0.19 -12.38 12.69
N VAL A 233 0.45 -11.08 12.54
CA VAL A 233 0.09 -10.08 13.56
C VAL A 233 -1.39 -9.68 13.57
N ALA A 234 -2.19 -10.05 12.56
CA ALA A 234 -3.64 -9.77 12.51
C ALA A 234 -4.42 -10.93 11.85
N PRO A 235 -4.33 -12.16 12.38
CA PRO A 235 -4.83 -13.37 11.72
C PRO A 235 -6.35 -13.43 11.60
N GLU A 236 -7.09 -12.59 12.32
CA GLU A 236 -8.57 -12.53 12.26
C GLU A 236 -9.11 -11.32 11.48
N ALA A 237 -8.25 -10.46 10.94
CA ALA A 237 -8.68 -9.36 10.08
C ALA A 237 -9.24 -9.84 8.74
N GLN A 238 -10.02 -8.99 8.07
CA GLN A 238 -10.40 -9.16 6.68
C GLN A 238 -9.37 -8.50 5.78
N TYR A 239 -9.12 -9.09 4.61
CA TYR A 239 -8.11 -8.59 3.68
C TYR A 239 -8.69 -8.27 2.32
N LEU A 240 -8.40 -7.06 1.82
CA LEU A 240 -8.65 -6.63 0.44
C LEU A 240 -7.30 -6.62 -0.28
N LEU A 241 -7.10 -7.50 -1.27
CA LEU A 241 -5.84 -7.59 -2.00
C LEU A 241 -5.92 -6.78 -3.29
N VAL A 242 -5.02 -5.80 -3.44
CA VAL A 242 -5.08 -4.87 -4.56
C VAL A 242 -3.73 -4.82 -5.27
N ARG A 243 -3.73 -5.23 -6.54
CA ARG A 243 -2.57 -5.07 -7.40
C ARG A 243 -2.56 -3.67 -8.00
N CYS A 244 -1.53 -2.89 -7.71
CA CYS A 244 -1.34 -1.53 -8.20
C CYS A 244 0.10 -1.20 -8.61
N GLU A 245 0.97 -2.23 -8.73
CA GLU A 245 2.34 -2.13 -9.21
C GLU A 245 2.58 -3.06 -10.41
N ASP A 246 3.27 -2.58 -11.43
CA ASP A 246 3.65 -3.35 -12.63
C ASP A 246 5.15 -3.68 -12.61
N GLU A 247 5.53 -4.85 -12.10
CA GLU A 247 6.94 -5.32 -12.06
C GLU A 247 7.70 -5.24 -13.39
N ARG A 248 6.99 -5.07 -14.51
CA ARG A 248 7.61 -5.05 -15.83
C ARG A 248 8.19 -3.69 -16.20
N THR A 249 7.71 -2.64 -15.53
CA THR A 249 8.08 -1.25 -15.79
C THR A 249 7.98 -0.45 -14.51
N GLU A 250 8.84 0.56 -14.36
CA GLU A 250 8.75 1.55 -13.26
C GLU A 250 8.32 2.89 -13.85
N SER A 251 7.09 3.32 -13.64
CA SER A 251 6.54 4.50 -14.29
C SER A 251 5.62 5.33 -13.40
N LEU A 252 5.44 6.62 -13.74
CA LEU A 252 4.50 7.48 -13.04
C LEU A 252 3.04 7.01 -13.10
N ALA A 253 2.68 6.10 -14.02
CA ALA A 253 1.33 5.54 -14.08
C ALA A 253 1.00 4.71 -12.82
N GLU A 254 2.01 4.20 -12.12
CA GLU A 254 1.83 3.45 -10.86
C GLU A 254 1.31 4.34 -9.73
N GLU A 255 1.60 5.64 -9.75
CA GLU A 255 0.96 6.58 -8.84
C GLU A 255 -0.55 6.68 -9.08
N ASP A 256 -0.99 6.62 -10.37
CA ASP A 256 -2.40 6.60 -10.71
C ASP A 256 -3.06 5.30 -10.25
N TYR A 257 -2.41 4.14 -10.47
CA TYR A 257 -2.91 2.86 -9.99
C TYR A 257 -3.01 2.82 -8.46
N TRP A 258 -2.03 3.36 -7.74
CA TRP A 258 -2.06 3.49 -6.29
C TRP A 258 -3.21 4.40 -5.82
N ALA A 259 -3.44 5.52 -6.50
CA ALA A 259 -4.56 6.41 -6.19
C ALA A 259 -5.91 5.72 -6.40
N PHE A 260 -6.07 4.97 -7.50
CA PHE A 260 -7.29 4.19 -7.76
C PHE A 260 -7.49 3.11 -6.68
N ALA A 261 -6.40 2.46 -6.24
CA ALA A 261 -6.41 1.46 -5.17
C ALA A 261 -6.87 2.07 -3.84
N ALA A 262 -6.35 3.25 -3.46
CA ALA A 262 -6.73 3.94 -2.22
C ALA A 262 -8.21 4.35 -2.22
N GLU A 263 -8.70 4.89 -3.34
CA GLU A 263 -10.10 5.28 -3.50
C GLU A 263 -11.05 4.08 -3.55
N TYR A 264 -10.62 2.97 -4.14
CA TYR A 264 -11.36 1.71 -4.11
C TYR A 264 -11.43 1.14 -2.70
N ALA A 265 -10.31 1.10 -1.98
CA ALA A 265 -10.24 0.68 -0.59
C ALA A 265 -11.14 1.54 0.31
N ASP A 266 -11.15 2.86 0.11
CA ASP A 266 -12.08 3.78 0.76
C ASP A 266 -13.53 3.39 0.49
N SER A 267 -13.87 3.20 -0.77
CA SER A 267 -15.23 2.86 -1.19
C SER A 267 -15.70 1.52 -0.61
N CYS A 268 -14.80 0.53 -0.46
CA CYS A 268 -15.09 -0.76 0.17
C CYS A 268 -15.24 -0.67 1.70
N GLY A 269 -14.76 0.40 2.32
CA GLY A 269 -14.83 0.59 3.77
C GLY A 269 -13.63 0.02 4.53
N VAL A 270 -12.46 -0.02 3.92
CA VAL A 270 -11.18 -0.42 4.54
C VAL A 270 -10.84 0.48 5.72
N ASP A 271 -10.33 -0.09 6.80
CA ASP A 271 -9.88 0.65 7.99
C ASP A 271 -8.38 0.98 7.90
N VAL A 272 -7.56 0.04 7.42
CA VAL A 272 -6.10 0.17 7.34
C VAL A 272 -5.63 -0.19 5.92
N ILE A 273 -4.75 0.62 5.34
CA ILE A 273 -4.01 0.30 4.13
C ILE A 273 -2.58 -0.05 4.53
N ASN A 274 -2.07 -1.21 4.12
CA ASN A 274 -0.64 -1.50 4.06
C ASN A 274 -0.16 -1.31 2.62
N SER A 275 0.80 -0.42 2.42
CA SER A 275 1.50 -0.23 1.16
C SER A 275 2.99 -0.49 1.39
N SER A 276 3.49 -1.57 0.81
CA SER A 276 4.91 -1.92 0.83
C SER A 276 5.61 -1.47 -0.45
N LEU A 277 5.18 -0.34 -1.00
CA LEU A 277 5.60 0.26 -2.25
C LEU A 277 6.25 1.62 -2.03
N GLY A 278 7.11 2.03 -2.97
CA GLY A 278 7.72 3.34 -2.90
C GLY A 278 8.53 3.69 -4.13
N TYR A 279 8.39 4.92 -4.60
CA TYR A 279 8.94 5.40 -5.87
C TYR A 279 9.81 6.65 -5.67
N HIS A 280 10.87 6.80 -6.46
CA HIS A 280 11.59 8.05 -6.65
C HIS A 280 12.25 8.15 -8.04
N GLY A 281 12.66 7.01 -8.62
CA GLY A 281 13.25 6.91 -9.94
C GLY A 281 12.38 6.06 -10.85
N PHE A 282 12.28 6.44 -12.11
CA PHE A 282 11.46 5.79 -13.11
C PHE A 282 12.27 5.42 -14.35
N ASP A 283 11.76 4.51 -15.19
CA ASP A 283 12.37 4.11 -16.46
C ASP A 283 12.61 5.31 -17.38
N ASP A 284 11.69 6.29 -17.40
CA ASP A 284 11.90 7.60 -17.99
C ASP A 284 12.43 8.56 -16.92
N ALA A 285 13.75 8.70 -16.88
CA ALA A 285 14.44 9.54 -15.90
C ALA A 285 13.99 11.02 -15.89
N SER A 286 13.35 11.50 -16.97
CA SER A 286 12.78 12.85 -17.01
C SER A 286 11.55 13.01 -16.10
N THR A 287 10.99 11.90 -15.63
CA THR A 287 9.84 11.85 -14.72
C THR A 287 10.23 11.55 -13.28
N ASN A 288 11.53 11.40 -12.98
CA ASN A 288 12.01 11.12 -11.62
C ASN A 288 11.56 12.20 -10.65
N HIS A 289 11.20 11.74 -9.45
CA HIS A 289 10.93 12.66 -8.35
C HIS A 289 12.21 13.24 -7.76
N HIS A 290 12.06 14.42 -7.20
CA HIS A 290 13.14 15.13 -6.55
C HIS A 290 12.86 15.30 -5.06
N TYR A 291 13.93 15.41 -4.27
CA TYR A 291 13.80 15.54 -2.82
C TYR A 291 12.92 16.72 -2.38
N TYR A 292 12.97 17.87 -3.08
CA TYR A 292 12.15 19.03 -2.75
C TYR A 292 10.63 18.78 -2.88
N GLU A 293 10.21 17.70 -3.55
CA GLU A 293 8.79 17.31 -3.66
C GLU A 293 8.30 16.49 -2.46
N GLN A 294 9.20 16.12 -1.52
CA GLN A 294 8.83 15.41 -0.29
C GLN A 294 8.15 16.34 0.72
N ASP A 295 6.95 16.79 0.39
CA ASP A 295 6.13 17.69 1.22
C ASP A 295 4.75 17.09 1.57
N GLY A 296 4.50 15.84 1.12
CA GLY A 296 3.23 15.13 1.30
C GLY A 296 2.09 15.62 0.40
N ASN A 297 2.39 16.46 -0.61
CA ASN A 297 1.36 17.05 -1.47
C ASN A 297 1.78 17.20 -2.94
N SER A 298 3.06 17.40 -3.25
CA SER A 298 3.53 17.72 -4.60
C SER A 298 3.32 16.58 -5.59
N THR A 299 3.56 15.32 -5.19
CA THR A 299 3.29 14.16 -6.02
C THR A 299 1.86 13.68 -5.89
N LEU A 300 1.32 13.03 -6.94
CA LEU A 300 -0.05 12.51 -6.91
C LEU A 300 -0.21 11.47 -5.79
N ILE A 301 0.74 10.56 -5.68
CA ILE A 301 0.69 9.46 -4.72
C ILE A 301 0.74 9.97 -3.27
N SER A 302 1.64 10.92 -2.95
CA SER A 302 1.77 11.47 -1.59
C SER A 302 0.55 12.31 -1.19
N ARG A 303 0.01 13.09 -2.13
CA ARG A 303 -1.24 13.81 -1.90
C ARG A 303 -2.40 12.86 -1.61
N THR A 304 -2.52 11.78 -2.39
CA THR A 304 -3.55 10.77 -2.19
C THR A 304 -3.40 10.06 -0.84
N ALA A 305 -2.17 9.65 -0.49
CA ALA A 305 -1.90 9.02 0.80
C ALA A 305 -2.21 9.95 1.98
N SER A 306 -1.89 11.24 1.84
CA SER A 306 -2.20 12.27 2.85
C SER A 306 -3.70 12.45 3.08
N MET A 307 -4.53 12.18 2.07
CA MET A 307 -6.00 12.26 2.18
C MET A 307 -6.61 11.10 2.95
N CYS A 308 -5.94 9.95 3.07
CA CYS A 308 -6.50 8.75 3.70
C CYS A 308 -7.05 9.00 5.11
N ALA A 309 -6.31 9.74 5.95
CA ALA A 309 -6.73 10.02 7.32
C ALA A 309 -7.99 10.90 7.39
N ASP A 310 -8.20 11.78 6.43
CA ASP A 310 -9.40 12.61 6.32
C ASP A 310 -10.61 11.82 5.81
N LYS A 311 -10.35 10.63 5.25
CA LYS A 311 -11.37 9.63 4.91
C LYS A 311 -11.57 8.60 6.03
N GLY A 312 -10.83 8.71 7.13
CA GLY A 312 -10.92 7.83 8.29
C GLY A 312 -10.14 6.51 8.14
N ILE A 313 -9.13 6.48 7.27
CA ILE A 313 -8.27 5.33 7.00
C ILE A 313 -6.88 5.59 7.58
N ILE A 314 -6.28 4.57 8.18
CA ILE A 314 -4.86 4.60 8.55
C ILE A 314 -4.06 4.01 7.38
N CYS A 315 -3.26 4.83 6.72
CA CYS A 315 -2.29 4.38 5.74
C CYS A 315 -0.96 4.09 6.45
N VAL A 316 -0.43 2.88 6.25
CA VAL A 316 0.88 2.45 6.74
C VAL A 316 1.72 2.15 5.51
N ASN A 317 2.85 2.84 5.36
CA ASN A 317 3.73 2.72 4.18
C ASN A 317 5.16 2.43 4.58
N SER A 318 5.84 1.56 3.84
CA SER A 318 7.27 1.31 4.02
C SER A 318 8.10 2.56 3.72
N ALA A 319 9.20 2.76 4.45
CA ALA A 319 10.07 3.94 4.26
C ALA A 319 10.84 3.91 2.94
N GLY A 320 11.12 2.73 2.41
CA GLY A 320 12.02 2.48 1.28
C GLY A 320 13.34 1.84 1.71
N ASN A 321 14.07 1.29 0.72
CA ASN A 321 15.27 0.50 0.96
C ASN A 321 16.55 1.15 0.39
N ASP A 322 16.52 2.46 0.16
CA ASP A 322 17.58 3.23 -0.48
C ASP A 322 18.61 3.83 0.49
N GLY A 323 18.58 3.44 1.78
CA GLY A 323 19.45 3.98 2.82
C GLY A 323 20.95 3.92 2.52
N MET A 324 21.40 2.91 1.76
CA MET A 324 22.79 2.78 1.31
C MET A 324 23.02 3.35 -0.10
N GLY A 325 21.96 3.70 -0.82
CA GLY A 325 22.02 4.27 -2.17
C GLY A 325 22.38 5.75 -2.19
N SER A 326 22.40 6.33 -3.38
CA SER A 326 22.61 7.77 -3.56
C SER A 326 21.42 8.61 -3.10
N TRP A 327 20.21 8.06 -3.17
CA TRP A 327 18.97 8.72 -2.74
C TRP A 327 18.91 8.87 -1.21
N LYS A 328 19.12 7.82 -0.45
CA LYS A 328 19.11 7.73 1.03
C LYS A 328 17.80 8.10 1.73
N LYS A 329 17.00 8.92 1.10
CA LYS A 329 15.75 9.45 1.65
C LYS A 329 14.61 8.45 1.52
N ILE A 330 13.57 8.66 2.31
CA ILE A 330 12.33 7.92 2.16
C ILE A 330 11.79 8.05 0.74
N ASN A 331 11.05 7.05 0.27
CA ASN A 331 10.43 7.05 -1.05
C ASN A 331 9.01 7.62 -0.99
N PHE A 332 8.45 8.06 -2.13
CA PHE A 332 7.06 8.46 -2.21
C PHE A 332 6.15 7.22 -2.24
N PRO A 333 5.06 7.14 -1.45
CA PRO A 333 4.42 8.19 -0.66
C PRO A 333 4.81 8.22 0.82
N ALA A 334 5.96 7.68 1.24
CA ALA A 334 6.35 7.68 2.65
C ALA A 334 6.49 9.09 3.27
N ASP A 335 6.63 10.12 2.43
CA ASP A 335 6.62 11.53 2.84
C ASP A 335 5.22 12.07 3.15
N ALA A 336 4.16 11.33 2.85
CA ALA A 336 2.78 11.78 3.04
C ALA A 336 2.48 12.20 4.48
N ARG A 337 1.52 13.11 4.62
CA ARG A 337 1.05 13.63 5.91
C ARG A 337 0.02 12.68 6.51
N ASN A 338 -0.03 12.60 7.83
CA ASN A 338 -1.04 11.80 8.53
C ASN A 338 -1.09 10.32 8.11
N ILE A 339 0.07 9.73 7.87
CA ILE A 339 0.27 8.30 7.67
C ILE A 339 1.26 7.76 8.70
N LEU A 340 1.45 6.45 8.77
CA LEU A 340 2.55 5.81 9.48
C LEU A 340 3.58 5.31 8.47
N THR A 341 4.71 5.99 8.39
CA THR A 341 5.87 5.55 7.61
C THR A 341 6.74 4.67 8.49
N VAL A 342 7.09 3.48 8.01
CA VAL A 342 7.75 2.45 8.79
C VAL A 342 9.16 2.16 8.25
N GLY A 343 10.16 2.41 9.08
CA GLY A 343 11.54 2.00 8.85
C GLY A 343 11.85 0.62 9.42
N SER A 344 13.03 0.10 9.12
CA SER A 344 13.46 -1.26 9.47
C SER A 344 14.55 -1.27 10.54
N VAL A 345 14.37 -2.13 11.55
CA VAL A 345 15.41 -2.48 12.53
C VAL A 345 15.72 -3.98 12.47
N ASN A 346 16.90 -4.34 13.01
CA ASN A 346 17.28 -5.72 13.28
C ASN A 346 16.82 -6.17 14.68
N GLU A 347 17.15 -7.41 15.06
CA GLU A 347 16.78 -8.01 16.36
C GLU A 347 17.39 -7.28 17.57
N MET A 348 18.49 -6.56 17.38
CA MET A 348 19.12 -5.73 18.43
C MET A 348 18.49 -4.33 18.51
N GLY A 349 17.52 -4.00 17.67
CA GLY A 349 16.92 -2.67 17.60
C GLY A 349 17.76 -1.63 16.87
N GLU A 350 18.80 -2.06 16.16
CA GLU A 350 19.64 -1.18 15.35
C GLU A 350 18.99 -0.91 14.00
N ASN A 351 19.18 0.30 13.46
CA ASN A 351 18.68 0.64 12.14
C ASN A 351 19.29 -0.25 11.06
N ALA A 352 18.45 -0.87 10.24
CA ALA A 352 18.93 -1.61 9.07
C ALA A 352 19.56 -0.64 8.07
N ALA A 353 20.77 -0.94 7.61
CA ALA A 353 21.55 -0.02 6.76
C ALA A 353 20.79 0.40 5.48
N PHE A 354 19.96 -0.49 4.93
CA PHE A 354 19.13 -0.20 3.75
C PHE A 354 17.92 0.69 4.06
N SER A 355 17.47 0.78 5.33
CA SER A 355 16.27 1.53 5.68
C SER A 355 16.44 3.01 5.35
N ALA A 356 15.57 3.52 4.49
CA ALA A 356 15.56 4.91 4.09
C ALA A 356 15.21 5.85 5.23
N VAL A 357 15.75 7.06 5.22
CA VAL A 357 15.69 8.01 6.33
C VAL A 357 15.10 9.35 5.89
N GLY A 358 14.60 10.12 6.86
CA GLY A 358 14.16 11.50 6.67
C GLY A 358 15.32 12.50 6.72
N PRO A 359 15.03 13.78 6.99
CA PRO A 359 13.69 14.36 7.05
C PRO A 359 13.01 14.46 5.68
N THR A 360 11.72 14.78 5.66
CA THR A 360 11.08 15.28 4.44
C THR A 360 11.63 16.64 4.05
N ALA A 361 11.39 17.10 2.82
CA ALA A 361 11.88 18.40 2.36
C ALA A 361 11.28 19.59 3.15
N ASP A 362 10.05 19.42 3.65
CA ASP A 362 9.39 20.40 4.52
C ASP A 362 9.71 20.20 6.03
N GLY A 363 10.74 19.39 6.35
CA GLY A 363 11.34 19.26 7.67
C GLY A 363 10.63 18.37 8.66
N ARG A 364 9.64 17.55 8.22
CA ARG A 364 8.98 16.59 9.11
C ARG A 364 9.86 15.38 9.38
N ILE A 365 9.78 14.89 10.62
CA ILE A 365 10.43 13.62 11.01
C ILE A 365 9.79 12.46 10.26
N LYS A 366 10.64 11.65 9.62
CA LYS A 366 10.34 10.37 8.99
C LYS A 366 11.56 9.44 9.14
N PRO A 367 11.36 8.10 9.25
CA PRO A 367 10.06 7.42 9.35
C PRO A 367 9.30 7.82 10.61
N ASP A 368 8.02 7.45 10.71
CA ASP A 368 7.24 7.66 11.94
C ASP A 368 7.64 6.68 13.03
N VAL A 369 7.75 5.39 12.69
CA VAL A 369 8.07 4.29 13.61
C VAL A 369 8.93 3.23 12.92
N MET A 370 9.45 2.28 13.71
CA MET A 370 10.27 1.18 13.25
C MET A 370 9.62 -0.16 13.58
N ALA A 371 9.95 -1.19 12.80
CA ALA A 371 9.65 -2.58 13.11
C ALA A 371 10.73 -3.51 12.53
N TYR A 372 10.72 -4.80 12.89
CA TYR A 372 11.64 -5.77 12.31
C TYR A 372 11.51 -5.80 10.78
N GLY A 373 12.65 -5.81 10.12
CA GLY A 373 12.77 -5.90 8.67
C GLY A 373 14.17 -6.36 8.25
N SER A 374 15.01 -6.74 9.22
CA SER A 374 16.40 -7.16 8.97
C SER A 374 16.87 -8.22 9.99
N PRO A 375 16.49 -9.49 9.79
CA PRO A 375 15.48 -9.99 8.88
C PRO A 375 14.06 -10.02 9.47
N THR A 376 13.06 -10.22 8.61
CA THR A 376 11.71 -10.62 8.98
C THR A 376 11.40 -12.02 8.43
N CYS A 377 10.73 -12.84 9.21
CA CYS A 377 10.25 -14.14 8.76
C CYS A 377 8.98 -13.99 7.92
N VAL A 378 8.94 -14.58 6.73
CA VAL A 378 7.85 -14.47 5.75
C VAL A 378 7.54 -15.82 5.10
N ILE A 379 6.36 -15.94 4.47
CA ILE A 379 5.99 -17.10 3.66
C ILE A 379 6.02 -16.68 2.19
N THR A 380 6.88 -17.32 1.39
CA THR A 380 7.00 -17.06 -0.05
C THR A 380 5.77 -17.51 -0.82
N GLY A 381 5.63 -17.08 -2.08
CA GLY A 381 4.61 -17.55 -3.00
C GLY A 381 4.67 -19.06 -3.30
N ARG A 382 5.73 -19.74 -2.87
CA ARG A 382 5.87 -21.21 -2.93
C ARG A 382 5.47 -21.92 -1.64
N GLY A 383 5.09 -21.16 -0.59
CA GLY A 383 4.72 -21.67 0.71
C GLY A 383 5.90 -21.98 1.65
N ASN A 384 7.11 -21.52 1.29
CA ASN A 384 8.30 -21.70 2.11
C ASN A 384 8.40 -20.55 3.14
N ILE A 385 8.76 -20.91 4.38
CA ILE A 385 9.10 -19.92 5.40
C ILE A 385 10.57 -19.57 5.22
N ILE A 386 10.88 -18.31 5.06
CA ILE A 386 12.24 -17.77 4.92
C ILE A 386 12.42 -16.50 5.75
N ASN A 387 13.68 -16.14 6.01
CA ASN A 387 14.04 -14.82 6.47
C ASN A 387 14.39 -13.93 5.28
N ASP A 388 13.79 -12.73 5.22
CA ASP A 388 14.07 -11.77 4.17
C ASP A 388 14.18 -10.35 4.73
N ASN A 389 14.80 -9.45 3.98
CA ASN A 389 15.12 -8.08 4.39
C ASN A 389 14.30 -7.07 3.59
N GLY A 390 13.77 -6.05 4.27
CA GLY A 390 13.07 -4.96 3.62
C GLY A 390 12.13 -4.21 4.56
N THR A 391 12.02 -2.90 4.36
CA THR A 391 10.98 -2.08 5.01
C THR A 391 9.58 -2.52 4.57
N SER A 392 9.49 -3.23 3.42
CA SER A 392 8.28 -3.89 2.93
C SER A 392 7.71 -4.92 3.91
N PHE A 393 8.54 -5.50 4.78
CA PHE A 393 8.12 -6.47 5.80
C PHE A 393 7.93 -5.82 7.17
N SER A 394 8.56 -4.67 7.42
CA SER A 394 8.34 -3.87 8.63
C SER A 394 6.96 -3.20 8.63
N SER A 395 6.55 -2.66 7.50
CA SER A 395 5.27 -1.97 7.32
C SER A 395 4.06 -2.84 7.69
N PRO A 396 3.91 -4.07 7.17
CA PRO A 396 2.76 -4.90 7.48
C PRO A 396 2.69 -5.33 8.95
N LEU A 397 3.82 -5.49 9.63
CA LEU A 397 3.81 -5.75 11.08
C LEU A 397 3.11 -4.61 11.84
N ILE A 398 3.42 -3.36 11.49
CA ILE A 398 2.75 -2.19 12.06
C ILE A 398 1.28 -2.13 11.62
N ALA A 399 0.98 -2.36 10.33
CA ALA A 399 -0.39 -2.29 9.81
C ALA A 399 -1.33 -3.29 10.50
N GLY A 400 -0.89 -4.55 10.66
CA GLY A 400 -1.66 -5.57 11.37
C GLY A 400 -1.85 -5.26 12.85
N MET A 401 -0.79 -4.82 13.53
CA MET A 401 -0.90 -4.43 14.95
C MET A 401 -1.76 -3.18 15.14
N VAL A 402 -1.75 -2.23 14.20
CA VAL A 402 -2.68 -1.08 14.18
C VAL A 402 -4.13 -1.55 14.09
N ALA A 403 -4.43 -2.54 13.25
CA ALA A 403 -5.77 -3.11 13.17
C ALA A 403 -6.20 -3.76 14.50
N CYS A 404 -5.31 -4.51 15.15
CA CYS A 404 -5.57 -5.09 16.47
C CYS A 404 -5.79 -4.02 17.55
N LEU A 405 -4.98 -2.96 17.57
CA LEU A 405 -5.13 -1.83 18.49
C LEU A 405 -6.46 -1.09 18.26
N TRP A 406 -6.82 -0.88 17.00
CA TRP A 406 -8.06 -0.18 16.67
C TRP A 406 -9.29 -1.02 16.95
N GLN A 407 -9.24 -2.35 16.75
CA GLN A 407 -10.25 -3.28 17.26
C GLN A 407 -10.47 -3.11 18.78
N ALA A 408 -9.38 -2.97 19.54
CA ALA A 408 -9.41 -2.79 20.98
C ALA A 408 -9.93 -1.41 21.44
N LEU A 409 -9.82 -0.40 20.59
CA LEU A 409 -10.16 1.00 20.86
C LEU A 409 -11.09 1.57 19.77
N PRO A 410 -12.27 0.97 19.53
CA PRO A 410 -13.13 1.29 18.39
C PRO A 410 -13.69 2.72 18.40
N GLN A 411 -13.67 3.39 19.55
CA GLN A 411 -14.12 4.78 19.72
C GLN A 411 -13.07 5.81 19.27
N LYS A 412 -11.80 5.38 19.04
CA LYS A 412 -10.74 6.30 18.63
C LYS A 412 -10.78 6.52 17.11
N THR A 413 -10.43 7.72 16.70
CA THR A 413 -10.27 8.06 15.27
C THR A 413 -8.94 7.53 14.73
N ALA A 414 -8.81 7.44 13.40
CA ALA A 414 -7.55 7.08 12.73
C ALA A 414 -6.37 7.93 13.22
N LYS A 415 -6.55 9.24 13.32
CA LYS A 415 -5.51 10.18 13.80
C LYS A 415 -5.13 9.93 15.27
N GLN A 416 -6.10 9.57 16.12
CA GLN A 416 -5.83 9.23 17.52
C GLN A 416 -5.07 7.91 17.65
N ILE A 417 -5.41 6.88 16.87
CA ILE A 417 -4.68 5.60 16.86
C ILE A 417 -3.22 5.82 16.40
N MET A 418 -3.00 6.53 15.30
CA MET A 418 -1.64 6.83 14.83
C MET A 418 -0.83 7.61 15.88
N LYS A 419 -1.46 8.55 16.59
CA LYS A 419 -0.81 9.26 17.70
C LYS A 419 -0.41 8.32 18.84
N LEU A 420 -1.29 7.40 19.24
CA LEU A 420 -1.00 6.40 20.28
C LEU A 420 0.19 5.51 19.89
N VAL A 421 0.25 5.08 18.63
CA VAL A 421 1.36 4.26 18.12
C VAL A 421 2.69 5.01 18.21
N ARG A 422 2.76 6.27 17.78
CA ARG A 422 3.98 7.09 17.91
C ARG A 422 4.39 7.29 19.37
N LEU A 423 3.44 7.62 20.25
CA LEU A 423 3.70 7.86 21.67
C LEU A 423 4.05 6.58 22.44
N ALA A 424 3.82 5.40 21.88
CA ALA A 424 4.23 4.14 22.46
C ALA A 424 5.65 3.70 22.03
N GLY A 425 6.27 4.41 21.09
CA GLY A 425 7.61 4.11 20.60
C GLY A 425 8.69 4.30 21.65
N ASN A 426 9.76 3.50 21.56
CA ASN A 426 10.87 3.53 22.51
C ASN A 426 11.79 4.76 22.33
N ASN A 427 11.63 5.53 21.25
CA ASN A 427 12.34 6.80 20.99
C ASN A 427 11.41 8.03 21.09
N GLN A 428 10.25 7.92 21.73
CA GLN A 428 9.20 8.94 21.74
C GLN A 428 9.62 10.28 22.36
N HIS A 429 10.63 10.30 23.23
CA HIS A 429 11.08 11.52 23.91
C HIS A 429 12.09 12.33 23.08
N HIS A 430 12.75 11.67 22.12
CA HIS A 430 13.77 12.27 21.26
C HIS A 430 13.63 11.74 19.83
N PRO A 431 12.46 11.91 19.18
CA PRO A 431 12.25 11.39 17.83
C PRO A 431 13.22 12.04 16.83
N ASP A 432 13.75 11.23 15.93
CA ASP A 432 14.75 11.64 14.94
C ASP A 432 14.43 11.13 13.54
N ASN A 433 15.28 11.45 12.56
CA ASN A 433 15.05 11.12 11.15
C ASN A 433 15.57 9.74 10.74
N VAL A 434 16.05 8.93 11.68
CA VAL A 434 16.50 7.55 11.45
C VAL A 434 15.52 6.55 12.06
N PHE A 435 15.16 6.77 13.32
CA PHE A 435 14.29 5.88 14.08
C PHE A 435 12.85 6.40 14.22
N GLY A 436 12.59 7.64 13.85
CA GLY A 436 11.31 8.27 14.16
C GLY A 436 11.03 8.23 15.66
N TYR A 437 9.83 7.81 16.02
CA TYR A 437 9.45 7.57 17.42
C TYR A 437 9.92 6.20 17.96
N GLY A 438 10.64 5.41 17.15
CA GLY A 438 11.19 4.10 17.51
C GLY A 438 10.20 2.95 17.31
N VAL A 439 10.52 1.80 17.88
CA VAL A 439 9.69 0.59 17.85
C VAL A 439 8.52 0.76 18.83
N PRO A 440 7.25 0.72 18.37
CA PRO A 440 6.11 0.91 19.25
C PRO A 440 5.77 -0.33 20.08
N ASP A 441 5.45 -0.12 21.35
CA ASP A 441 4.83 -1.11 22.23
C ASP A 441 3.31 -1.02 22.13
N PHE A 442 2.67 -1.96 21.43
CA PHE A 442 1.23 -1.92 21.20
C PHE A 442 0.41 -2.19 22.46
N TRP A 443 0.96 -2.88 23.45
CA TRP A 443 0.30 -3.03 24.75
C TRP A 443 0.25 -1.69 25.52
N LYS A 444 1.38 -0.97 25.52
CA LYS A 444 1.45 0.39 26.10
C LYS A 444 0.49 1.34 25.37
N ALA A 445 0.43 1.28 24.01
CA ALA A 445 -0.50 2.07 23.22
C ALA A 445 -1.97 1.80 23.63
N TYR A 446 -2.32 0.52 23.81
CA TYR A 446 -3.63 0.10 24.28
C TYR A 446 -3.96 0.64 25.68
N GLN A 447 -3.05 0.46 26.64
CA GLN A 447 -3.25 0.93 28.01
C GLN A 447 -3.43 2.45 28.05
N THR A 448 -2.58 3.19 27.31
CA THR A 448 -2.67 4.64 27.18
C THR A 448 -3.99 5.06 26.54
N GLY A 449 -4.41 4.39 25.45
CA GLY A 449 -5.65 4.69 24.74
C GLY A 449 -6.91 4.44 25.58
N LYS A 450 -6.87 3.46 26.49
CA LYS A 450 -7.96 3.23 27.47
C LYS A 450 -8.05 4.30 28.55
N ALA A 451 -6.90 4.82 28.99
CA ALA A 451 -6.84 5.83 30.05
C ALA A 451 -7.31 7.22 29.57
N ILE A 452 -7.18 7.52 28.29
CA ILE A 452 -7.61 8.78 27.68
C ILE A 452 -9.06 8.62 27.21
N LYS A 453 -9.99 9.30 27.88
CA LYS A 453 -11.41 9.35 27.49
C LYS A 453 -11.63 10.09 26.17
#